data_155af907a352e490715d11fdf4a0d34f
#
_entry.id   155af907a352e490715d11fdf4a0d34f
#
_cell.length_a   1.000
_cell.length_b   1.000
_cell.length_c   1.000
_cell.angle_alpha   90.00
_cell.angle_beta   90.00
_cell.angle_gamma   90.00
#
_symmetry.space_group_name_H-M   'P 1'
#
loop_
_entity.id
_entity.type
_entity.pdbx_description
1 polymer ?
#
loop_
_entity_poly.entity_id
_entity_poly.type
_entity_poly.pdbx_seq_one_letter_code
_entity_poly.pdbx_strand_id
1 'polypeptide(L)'
;MKRVYIVVEGQTEQEFVNSMIAPYFQDLGIYSVTPILIRTSRSGRGGMVNYRHLYNTVQMLLQSSQTDFIVTTFIDFFRIPHTMPKYEECMAKPDDGQRIKALEEAMNEDISDCRFFSYIQLHEFEALLFSDNKGFESYFDGKEAERTSAIIATYENPENINSSSEGAPSKRLLRIKPDYNKALEGNLIALEIGINAILEKCPRF
;
A
#
# COMPACT_ATOMS: atom_id res chain seq x y z
N MET A 1 -20.84 16.09 -1.31
CA MET A 1 -19.49 16.05 -0.72
C MET A 1 -18.91 14.69 -1.08
N LYS A 2 -17.87 14.67 -1.92
CA LYS A 2 -17.25 13.41 -2.37
C LYS A 2 -16.60 12.69 -1.18
N ARG A 3 -16.84 11.39 -1.07
CA ARG A 3 -16.21 10.51 -0.08
C ARG A 3 -15.29 9.54 -0.78
N VAL A 4 -14.19 9.18 -0.14
CA VAL A 4 -13.28 8.16 -0.62
C VAL A 4 -13.14 7.10 0.46
N TYR A 5 -13.46 5.86 0.10
CA TYR A 5 -13.19 4.69 0.93
C TYR A 5 -11.95 3.98 0.37
N ILE A 6 -10.95 3.77 1.22
CA ILE A 6 -9.73 3.07 0.85
C ILE A 6 -9.71 1.73 1.58
N VAL A 7 -9.92 0.65 0.86
CA VAL A 7 -9.88 -0.71 1.42
C VAL A 7 -8.43 -1.13 1.59
N VAL A 8 -8.04 -1.46 2.82
CA VAL A 8 -6.66 -1.72 3.24
C VAL A 8 -6.50 -3.10 3.87
N GLU A 9 -5.30 -3.70 3.78
CA GLU A 9 -5.05 -5.03 4.31
C GLU A 9 -4.95 -5.05 5.84
N GLY A 10 -4.23 -4.08 6.42
CA GLY A 10 -3.85 -4.12 7.81
C GLY A 10 -3.84 -2.77 8.51
N GLN A 11 -3.44 -2.80 9.78
CA GLN A 11 -3.39 -1.61 10.63
C GLN A 11 -2.34 -0.58 10.17
N THR A 12 -1.25 -1.05 9.56
CA THR A 12 -0.19 -0.17 9.04
C THR A 12 -0.72 0.73 7.94
N GLU A 13 -1.35 0.12 6.93
CA GLU A 13 -1.95 0.83 5.80
C GLU A 13 -3.12 1.72 6.26
N GLN A 14 -3.90 1.24 7.25
CA GLN A 14 -4.98 2.03 7.85
C GLN A 14 -4.45 3.32 8.49
N GLU A 15 -3.38 3.21 9.28
CA GLU A 15 -2.77 4.37 9.94
C GLU A 15 -2.12 5.31 8.92
N PHE A 16 -1.47 4.78 7.89
CA PHE A 16 -0.90 5.58 6.81
C PHE A 16 -1.98 6.39 6.06
N VAL A 17 -3.12 5.76 5.79
CA VAL A 17 -4.27 6.49 5.19
C VAL A 17 -4.75 7.61 6.11
N ASN A 18 -4.89 7.34 7.41
CA ASN A 18 -5.38 8.33 8.37
C ASN A 18 -4.42 9.50 8.56
N SER A 19 -3.12 9.21 8.68
CA SER A 19 -2.10 10.19 9.06
C SER A 19 -1.48 10.94 7.87
N MET A 20 -1.51 10.36 6.68
CA MET A 20 -0.83 10.92 5.50
C MET A 20 -1.79 11.19 4.35
N ILE A 21 -2.53 10.16 3.90
CA ILE A 21 -3.37 10.28 2.69
C ILE A 21 -4.59 11.16 2.97
N ALA A 22 -5.29 10.97 4.09
CA ALA A 22 -6.50 11.75 4.39
C ALA A 22 -6.19 13.25 4.57
N PRO A 23 -5.15 13.69 5.30
CA PRO A 23 -4.73 15.09 5.36
C PRO A 23 -4.40 15.66 3.97
N TYR A 24 -3.64 14.93 3.15
CA TYR A 24 -3.31 15.35 1.79
C TYR A 24 -4.55 15.59 0.94
N PHE A 25 -5.53 14.69 0.99
CA PHE A 25 -6.79 14.86 0.29
C PHE A 25 -7.64 16.04 0.84
N GLN A 26 -7.54 16.34 2.15
CA GLN A 26 -8.19 17.52 2.74
C GLN A 26 -7.65 18.82 2.14
N ASP A 27 -6.34 18.90 1.94
CA ASP A 27 -5.70 20.06 1.28
C ASP A 27 -6.17 20.23 -0.18
N LEU A 28 -6.59 19.13 -0.81
CA LEU A 28 -7.21 19.13 -2.14
C LEU A 28 -8.74 19.34 -2.13
N GLY A 29 -9.33 19.61 -0.96
CA GLY A 29 -10.78 19.85 -0.80
C GLY A 29 -11.64 18.58 -0.67
N ILE A 30 -11.03 17.42 -0.45
CA ILE A 30 -11.73 16.14 -0.22
C ILE A 30 -11.65 15.79 1.27
N TYR A 31 -12.68 16.13 2.03
CA TYR A 31 -12.68 16.05 3.50
C TYR A 31 -13.11 14.70 4.08
N SER A 32 -13.53 13.76 3.29
CA SER A 32 -14.00 12.46 3.77
C SER A 32 -13.23 11.33 3.09
N VAL A 33 -12.08 11.00 3.63
CA VAL A 33 -11.28 9.82 3.26
C VAL A 33 -11.29 8.86 4.44
N THR A 34 -11.71 7.61 4.22
CA THR A 34 -11.90 6.63 5.29
C THR A 34 -11.26 5.30 4.92
N PRO A 35 -10.25 4.83 5.67
CA PRO A 35 -9.71 3.50 5.47
C PRO A 35 -10.67 2.43 6.00
N ILE A 36 -10.83 1.36 5.24
CA ILE A 36 -11.69 0.21 5.58
C ILE A 36 -10.84 -1.05 5.59
N LEU A 37 -10.68 -1.67 6.74
CA LEU A 37 -9.96 -2.93 6.88
C LEU A 37 -10.69 -4.08 6.18
N ILE A 38 -9.96 -4.89 5.41
CA ILE A 38 -10.47 -6.15 4.85
C ILE A 38 -10.87 -7.08 6.00
N ARG A 39 -12.11 -7.57 5.96
CA ARG A 39 -12.62 -8.51 6.95
C ARG A 39 -12.26 -9.93 6.56
N THR A 40 -11.28 -10.54 7.21
CA THR A 40 -10.80 -11.91 6.94
C THR A 40 -11.53 -12.98 7.76
N SER A 41 -12.02 -12.66 8.96
CA SER A 41 -12.85 -13.51 9.84
C SER A 41 -13.48 -12.70 10.98
N ARG A 42 -14.37 -13.34 11.78
CA ARG A 42 -14.95 -12.69 12.98
C ARG A 42 -13.92 -12.31 14.05
N SER A 43 -12.73 -12.90 14.03
CA SER A 43 -11.65 -12.69 15.01
C SER A 43 -10.26 -12.57 14.38
N GLY A 44 -10.14 -12.59 13.04
CA GLY A 44 -8.86 -12.63 12.33
C GLY A 44 -8.19 -11.26 12.27
N ARG A 45 -6.95 -11.20 12.74
CA ARG A 45 -6.03 -10.10 12.55
C ARG A 45 -5.09 -10.44 11.38
N GLY A 46 -5.09 -9.60 10.34
CA GLY A 46 -4.00 -9.48 9.39
C GLY A 46 -4.12 -10.21 8.06
N GLY A 47 -3.64 -9.53 7.01
CA GLY A 47 -3.30 -9.99 5.68
C GLY A 47 -4.44 -10.46 4.79
N MET A 48 -4.43 -10.06 3.53
CA MET A 48 -5.37 -10.57 2.54
C MET A 48 -4.97 -11.98 2.09
N VAL A 49 -5.58 -13.01 2.70
CA VAL A 49 -5.33 -14.43 2.35
C VAL A 49 -6.11 -14.88 1.10
N ASN A 50 -7.21 -14.18 0.77
CA ASN A 50 -8.11 -14.55 -0.32
C ASN A 50 -8.80 -13.30 -0.88
N TYR A 51 -8.81 -13.19 -2.21
CA TYR A 51 -9.50 -12.09 -2.92
C TYR A 51 -10.97 -11.95 -2.53
N ARG A 52 -11.66 -13.04 -2.23
CA ARG A 52 -13.08 -13.02 -1.83
C ARG A 52 -13.35 -12.09 -0.63
N HIS A 53 -12.40 -11.96 0.28
CA HIS A 53 -12.54 -11.06 1.44
C HIS A 53 -12.54 -9.59 1.01
N LEU A 54 -11.63 -9.21 0.11
CA LEU A 54 -11.58 -7.89 -0.49
C LEU A 54 -12.86 -7.62 -1.29
N TYR A 55 -13.22 -8.53 -2.19
CA TYR A 55 -14.44 -8.43 -3.00
C TYR A 55 -15.68 -8.17 -2.15
N ASN A 56 -15.89 -8.98 -1.10
CA ASN A 56 -17.05 -8.81 -0.21
C ASN A 56 -17.03 -7.47 0.53
N THR A 57 -15.85 -6.99 0.93
CA THR A 57 -15.69 -5.68 1.60
C THR A 57 -16.05 -4.54 0.65
N VAL A 58 -15.56 -4.59 -0.59
CA VAL A 58 -15.88 -3.60 -1.63
C VAL A 58 -17.37 -3.64 -1.98
N GLN A 59 -17.93 -4.83 -2.21
CA GLN A 59 -19.36 -4.98 -2.53
C GLN A 59 -20.28 -4.42 -1.42
N MET A 60 -19.92 -4.64 -0.16
CA MET A 60 -20.66 -4.08 0.97
C MET A 60 -20.70 -2.54 0.94
N LEU A 61 -19.59 -1.89 0.55
CA LEU A 61 -19.51 -0.45 0.40
C LEU A 61 -20.34 0.03 -0.80
N LEU A 62 -20.23 -0.65 -1.94
CA LEU A 62 -20.93 -0.30 -3.19
C LEU A 62 -22.46 -0.48 -3.09
N GLN A 63 -22.95 -1.36 -2.23
CA GLN A 63 -24.39 -1.54 -1.95
C GLN A 63 -25.01 -0.40 -1.16
N SER A 64 -24.21 0.57 -0.67
CA SER A 64 -24.72 1.77 -0.02
C SER A 64 -25.68 2.54 -0.94
N SER A 65 -26.76 3.08 -0.37
CA SER A 65 -27.70 3.96 -1.09
C SER A 65 -27.11 5.33 -1.44
N GLN A 66 -25.93 5.65 -0.93
CA GLN A 66 -25.19 6.86 -1.28
C GLN A 66 -24.56 6.71 -2.67
N THR A 67 -24.51 7.79 -3.43
CA THR A 67 -23.99 7.78 -4.81
C THR A 67 -22.74 8.63 -5.00
N ASP A 68 -22.47 9.57 -4.08
CA ASP A 68 -21.35 10.52 -4.21
C ASP A 68 -20.12 10.02 -3.39
N PHE A 69 -19.59 8.86 -3.81
CA PHE A 69 -18.38 8.31 -3.24
C PHE A 69 -17.57 7.48 -4.25
N ILE A 70 -16.32 7.25 -3.91
CA ILE A 70 -15.39 6.38 -4.63
C ILE A 70 -14.88 5.32 -3.65
N VAL A 71 -14.67 4.11 -4.12
CA VAL A 71 -13.99 3.03 -3.41
C VAL A 71 -12.70 2.72 -4.16
N THR A 72 -11.59 2.71 -3.44
CA THR A 72 -10.31 2.24 -3.96
C THR A 72 -9.68 1.23 -2.99
N THR A 73 -8.58 0.61 -3.41
CA THR A 73 -7.81 -0.31 -2.57
C THR A 73 -6.42 0.26 -2.29
N PHE A 74 -5.79 -0.15 -1.21
CA PHE A 74 -4.38 0.05 -0.93
C PHE A 74 -3.88 -1.25 -0.30
N ILE A 75 -3.45 -2.17 -1.17
CA ILE A 75 -3.02 -3.53 -0.83
C ILE A 75 -1.65 -3.79 -1.43
N ASP A 76 -0.84 -4.61 -0.77
CA ASP A 76 0.52 -4.92 -1.21
C ASP A 76 0.52 -5.94 -2.37
N PHE A 77 1.39 -5.74 -3.35
CA PHE A 77 1.64 -6.75 -4.39
C PHE A 77 2.41 -7.96 -3.84
N PHE A 78 3.27 -7.73 -2.86
CA PHE A 78 4.05 -8.80 -2.25
C PHE A 78 3.14 -9.84 -1.57
N ARG A 79 3.24 -11.09 -2.00
CA ARG A 79 2.37 -12.21 -1.56
C ARG A 79 0.89 -12.04 -1.90
N ILE A 80 0.60 -11.33 -2.99
CA ILE A 80 -0.78 -11.21 -3.45
C ILE A 80 -1.40 -12.61 -3.67
N PRO A 81 -2.65 -12.87 -3.24
CA PRO A 81 -3.25 -14.21 -3.30
C PRO A 81 -3.43 -14.71 -4.73
N HIS A 82 -3.17 -16.02 -4.94
CA HIS A 82 -3.46 -16.71 -6.21
C HIS A 82 -4.95 -16.72 -6.58
N THR A 83 -5.83 -16.34 -5.65
CA THR A 83 -7.26 -16.21 -5.87
C THR A 83 -7.69 -14.90 -6.54
N MET A 84 -6.74 -14.03 -6.88
CA MET A 84 -7.02 -12.81 -7.64
C MET A 84 -7.64 -13.14 -9.00
N PRO A 85 -8.54 -12.28 -9.52
CA PRO A 85 -9.13 -12.52 -10.84
C PRO A 85 -8.04 -12.56 -11.91
N LYS A 86 -8.16 -13.52 -12.83
CA LYS A 86 -7.19 -13.75 -13.93
C LYS A 86 -5.73 -13.87 -13.49
N TYR A 87 -5.47 -14.36 -12.26
CA TYR A 87 -4.14 -14.39 -11.64
C TYR A 87 -3.05 -14.93 -12.56
N GLU A 88 -3.23 -16.12 -13.14
CA GLU A 88 -2.20 -16.75 -13.99
C GLU A 88 -1.88 -15.92 -15.24
N GLU A 89 -2.89 -15.33 -15.88
CA GLU A 89 -2.70 -14.44 -17.04
C GLU A 89 -1.96 -13.16 -16.66
N CYS A 90 -2.31 -12.58 -15.52
CA CYS A 90 -1.68 -11.38 -15.01
C CYS A 90 -0.22 -11.62 -14.63
N MET A 91 0.06 -12.72 -13.93
CA MET A 91 1.39 -13.08 -13.48
C MET A 91 2.32 -13.56 -14.61
N ALA A 92 1.77 -13.91 -15.76
CA ALA A 92 2.54 -14.22 -16.98
C ALA A 92 3.16 -12.97 -17.65
N LYS A 93 2.80 -11.76 -17.21
CA LYS A 93 3.39 -10.52 -17.74
C LYS A 93 4.89 -10.41 -17.38
N PRO A 94 5.71 -9.74 -18.23
CA PRO A 94 7.16 -9.78 -18.10
C PRO A 94 7.71 -9.10 -16.83
N ASP A 95 7.07 -8.03 -16.36
CA ASP A 95 7.53 -7.26 -15.20
C ASP A 95 6.38 -6.98 -14.21
N ASP A 96 6.75 -6.60 -12.98
CA ASP A 96 5.80 -6.39 -11.90
C ASP A 96 4.85 -5.20 -12.15
N GLY A 97 5.30 -4.16 -12.84
CA GLY A 97 4.44 -3.04 -13.21
C GLY A 97 3.31 -3.47 -14.15
N GLN A 98 3.62 -4.30 -15.15
CA GLN A 98 2.61 -4.86 -16.07
C GLN A 98 1.71 -5.90 -15.37
N ARG A 99 2.25 -6.70 -14.45
CA ARG A 99 1.48 -7.66 -13.64
C ARG A 99 0.45 -6.95 -12.79
N ILE A 100 0.86 -5.91 -12.09
CA ILE A 100 0.00 -5.11 -11.24
C ILE A 100 -1.09 -4.42 -12.07
N LYS A 101 -0.73 -3.79 -13.17
CA LYS A 101 -1.70 -3.16 -14.06
C LYS A 101 -2.76 -4.15 -14.55
N ALA A 102 -2.34 -5.35 -14.96
CA ALA A 102 -3.25 -6.40 -15.39
C ALA A 102 -4.16 -6.90 -14.25
N LEU A 103 -3.63 -7.02 -13.02
CA LEU A 103 -4.42 -7.38 -11.84
C LEU A 103 -5.45 -6.31 -11.49
N GLU A 104 -5.07 -5.04 -11.55
CA GLU A 104 -5.98 -3.90 -11.33
C GLU A 104 -7.09 -3.87 -12.37
N GLU A 105 -6.76 -4.06 -13.65
CA GLU A 105 -7.76 -4.16 -14.72
C GLU A 105 -8.72 -5.34 -14.48
N ALA A 106 -8.19 -6.51 -14.12
CA ALA A 106 -9.00 -7.68 -13.80
C ALA A 106 -9.91 -7.48 -12.58
N MET A 107 -9.44 -6.79 -11.54
CA MET A 107 -10.26 -6.42 -10.37
C MET A 107 -11.38 -5.45 -10.76
N ASN A 108 -11.07 -4.43 -11.56
CA ASN A 108 -12.05 -3.45 -12.01
C ASN A 108 -13.14 -4.10 -12.88
N GLU A 109 -12.76 -5.04 -13.74
CA GLU A 109 -13.72 -5.84 -14.54
C GLU A 109 -14.59 -6.73 -13.67
N ASP A 110 -14.02 -7.44 -12.68
CA ASP A 110 -14.75 -8.37 -11.81
C ASP A 110 -15.74 -7.66 -10.90
N ILE A 111 -15.38 -6.49 -10.37
CA ILE A 111 -16.27 -5.67 -9.54
C ILE A 111 -17.30 -4.92 -10.38
N SER A 112 -16.93 -4.47 -11.56
CA SER A 112 -17.81 -3.86 -12.58
C SER A 112 -18.71 -2.73 -12.07
N ASP A 113 -18.16 -1.82 -11.27
CA ASP A 113 -18.84 -0.62 -10.77
C ASP A 113 -18.00 0.63 -11.05
N CYS A 114 -18.56 1.65 -11.68
CA CYS A 114 -17.84 2.86 -12.06
C CYS A 114 -17.34 3.71 -10.88
N ARG A 115 -17.73 3.40 -9.66
CA ARG A 115 -17.26 4.02 -8.42
C ARG A 115 -16.04 3.31 -7.84
N PHE A 116 -15.63 2.16 -8.41
CA PHE A 116 -14.49 1.39 -7.94
C PHE A 116 -13.28 1.58 -8.85
N PHE A 117 -12.14 1.84 -8.22
CA PHE A 117 -10.82 1.94 -8.87
C PHE A 117 -9.82 1.16 -8.02
N SER A 118 -9.32 0.05 -8.53
CA SER A 118 -8.33 -0.74 -7.81
C SER A 118 -6.96 -0.06 -7.82
N TYR A 119 -6.25 -0.18 -6.70
CA TYR A 119 -4.85 0.19 -6.57
C TYR A 119 -4.11 -0.89 -5.79
N ILE A 120 -3.00 -1.37 -6.34
CA ILE A 120 -2.10 -2.34 -5.73
C ILE A 120 -0.73 -1.66 -5.56
N GLN A 121 -0.25 -1.53 -4.33
CA GLN A 121 1.07 -0.98 -4.04
C GLN A 121 2.16 -1.90 -4.60
N LEU A 122 3.05 -1.34 -5.39
CA LEU A 122 4.19 -2.08 -5.92
C LEU A 122 5.12 -2.49 -4.76
N HIS A 123 5.34 -3.78 -4.64
CA HIS A 123 6.02 -4.46 -3.55
C HIS A 123 5.22 -4.42 -2.23
N GLU A 124 5.59 -3.55 -1.30
CA GLU A 124 5.02 -3.41 0.04
C GLU A 124 4.96 -1.92 0.43
N PHE A 125 4.15 -1.60 1.43
CA PHE A 125 4.13 -0.27 2.06
C PHE A 125 5.54 0.23 2.41
N GLU A 126 6.42 -0.65 2.93
CA GLU A 126 7.79 -0.28 3.31
C GLU A 126 8.64 0.22 2.14
N ALA A 127 8.28 -0.05 0.89
CA ALA A 127 8.97 0.56 -0.25
C ALA A 127 8.90 2.08 -0.20
N LEU A 128 7.74 2.64 0.18
CA LEU A 128 7.52 4.08 0.27
C LEU A 128 8.46 4.76 1.27
N LEU A 129 8.90 4.05 2.31
CA LEU A 129 9.81 4.58 3.34
C LEU A 129 11.21 4.87 2.82
N PHE A 130 11.60 4.26 1.70
CA PHE A 130 12.88 4.54 1.06
C PHE A 130 12.86 5.77 0.13
N SER A 131 11.83 6.60 0.22
CA SER A 131 11.75 7.84 -0.55
C SER A 131 12.70 8.93 -0.04
N ASP A 132 13.00 8.94 1.26
CA ASP A 132 13.97 9.86 1.87
C ASP A 132 14.57 9.26 3.14
N ASN A 133 15.90 9.35 3.29
CA ASN A 133 16.58 8.77 4.46
C ASN A 133 16.30 9.51 5.78
N LYS A 134 15.85 10.77 5.73
CA LYS A 134 15.56 11.57 6.93
C LYS A 134 14.57 10.89 7.88
N GLY A 135 13.61 10.11 7.34
CA GLY A 135 12.69 9.34 8.15
C GLY A 135 13.41 8.28 8.98
N PHE A 136 14.38 7.59 8.40
CA PHE A 136 15.20 6.60 9.13
C PHE A 136 16.15 7.27 10.12
N GLU A 137 16.78 8.39 9.77
CA GLU A 137 17.69 9.14 10.65
C GLU A 137 17.01 9.58 11.95
N SER A 138 15.69 9.76 11.95
CA SER A 138 14.92 10.16 13.13
C SER A 138 14.63 9.02 14.10
N TYR A 139 14.64 7.76 13.63
CA TYR A 139 14.17 6.60 14.41
C TYR A 139 15.16 5.44 14.48
N PHE A 140 16.19 5.44 13.66
CA PHE A 140 17.23 4.41 13.60
C PHE A 140 18.53 4.95 14.19
N ASP A 141 19.40 4.08 14.69
CA ASP A 141 20.73 4.52 15.07
C ASP A 141 21.57 4.94 13.84
N GLY A 142 22.69 5.61 14.06
CA GLY A 142 23.49 6.15 12.95
C GLY A 142 23.98 5.08 11.97
N LYS A 143 24.31 3.87 12.44
CA LYS A 143 24.76 2.76 11.58
C LYS A 143 23.60 2.15 10.80
N GLU A 144 22.44 2.06 11.42
CA GLU A 144 21.20 1.61 10.79
C GLU A 144 20.78 2.58 9.69
N ALA A 145 20.79 3.89 9.97
CA ALA A 145 20.48 4.96 9.02
C ALA A 145 21.48 5.04 7.86
N GLU A 146 22.78 4.80 8.09
CA GLU A 146 23.76 4.66 7.02
C GLU A 146 23.45 3.49 6.07
N ARG A 147 22.96 2.37 6.61
CA ARG A 147 22.59 1.19 5.81
C ARG A 147 21.33 1.44 4.97
N THR A 148 20.32 2.16 5.50
CA THR A 148 19.14 2.55 4.72
C THR A 148 19.51 3.55 3.63
N SER A 149 20.38 4.53 3.91
CA SER A 149 20.93 5.47 2.93
C SER A 149 21.65 4.74 1.78
N ALA A 150 22.45 3.73 2.08
CA ALA A 150 23.11 2.91 1.06
C ALA A 150 22.11 2.17 0.16
N ILE A 151 20.99 1.70 0.70
CA ILE A 151 19.92 1.08 -0.10
C ILE A 151 19.29 2.15 -1.03
N ILE A 152 18.91 3.30 -0.50
CA ILE A 152 18.31 4.39 -1.28
C ILE A 152 19.24 4.79 -2.45
N ALA A 153 20.54 4.91 -2.21
CA ALA A 153 21.53 5.24 -3.24
C ALA A 153 21.69 4.16 -4.33
N THR A 154 21.23 2.93 -4.08
CA THR A 154 21.35 1.81 -5.04
C THR A 154 20.25 1.80 -6.09
N TYR A 155 19.10 2.38 -5.80
CA TYR A 155 17.92 2.35 -6.65
C TYR A 155 17.55 3.74 -7.16
N GLU A 156 17.07 3.81 -8.39
CA GLU A 156 16.61 5.06 -9.01
C GLU A 156 15.44 5.66 -8.22
N ASN A 157 14.54 4.80 -7.79
CA ASN A 157 13.43 5.14 -6.91
C ASN A 157 13.05 3.94 -6.02
N PRO A 158 12.27 4.14 -4.96
CA PRO A 158 11.85 3.08 -4.04
C PRO A 158 11.06 1.95 -4.72
N GLU A 159 10.33 2.25 -5.79
CA GLU A 159 9.52 1.28 -6.52
C GLU A 159 10.38 0.30 -7.34
N ASN A 160 11.69 0.52 -7.46
CA ASN A 160 12.65 -0.41 -8.06
C ASN A 160 13.27 -1.39 -7.05
N ILE A 161 13.00 -1.23 -5.76
CA ILE A 161 13.44 -2.19 -4.72
C ILE A 161 12.66 -3.48 -4.92
N ASN A 162 13.39 -4.56 -5.26
CA ASN A 162 12.74 -5.78 -5.70
C ASN A 162 11.92 -6.48 -4.59
N SER A 163 10.87 -7.18 -5.01
CA SER A 163 9.94 -7.95 -4.18
C SER A 163 10.30 -9.43 -4.03
N SER A 164 11.57 -9.83 -4.24
CA SER A 164 11.95 -11.21 -3.96
C SER A 164 11.72 -11.53 -2.48
N SER A 165 11.50 -12.81 -2.17
CA SER A 165 11.26 -13.26 -0.78
C SER A 165 12.36 -12.83 0.20
N GLU A 166 13.57 -12.59 -0.31
CA GLU A 166 14.73 -12.17 0.46
C GLU A 166 15.04 -10.67 0.31
N GLY A 167 14.64 -10.04 -0.80
CA GLY A 167 14.94 -8.66 -1.14
C GLY A 167 13.83 -7.66 -0.86
N ALA A 168 12.68 -8.14 -0.37
CA ALA A 168 11.53 -7.28 -0.07
C ALA A 168 11.88 -6.14 0.90
N PRO A 169 11.30 -4.94 0.74
CA PRO A 169 11.59 -3.77 1.57
C PRO A 169 11.52 -4.05 3.07
N SER A 170 10.46 -4.71 3.56
CA SER A 170 10.30 -5.09 4.97
C SER A 170 11.42 -6.02 5.46
N LYS A 171 11.89 -6.95 4.61
CA LYS A 171 12.98 -7.86 4.95
C LYS A 171 14.33 -7.13 5.07
N ARG A 172 14.54 -6.12 4.25
CA ARG A 172 15.72 -5.25 4.34
C ARG A 172 15.73 -4.48 5.64
N LEU A 173 14.59 -3.90 6.04
CA LEU A 173 14.46 -3.19 7.31
C LEU A 173 14.72 -4.11 8.50
N LEU A 174 14.12 -5.29 8.55
CA LEU A 174 14.33 -6.27 9.62
C LEU A 174 15.78 -6.79 9.71
N ARG A 175 16.57 -6.79 8.62
CA ARG A 175 18.00 -7.10 8.65
C ARG A 175 18.85 -5.93 9.18
N ILE A 176 18.36 -4.71 9.01
CA ILE A 176 19.02 -3.52 9.54
C ILE A 176 18.69 -3.35 11.00
N LYS A 177 17.40 -3.41 11.35
CA LYS A 177 16.83 -3.25 12.68
C LYS A 177 15.90 -4.45 12.98
N PRO A 178 16.40 -5.50 13.67
CA PRO A 178 15.62 -6.73 13.91
C PRO A 178 14.33 -6.54 14.72
N ASP A 179 14.25 -5.50 15.53
CA ASP A 179 13.10 -5.13 16.35
C ASP A 179 12.18 -4.08 15.66
N TYR A 180 12.41 -3.79 14.37
CA TYR A 180 11.58 -2.88 13.59
C TYR A 180 10.10 -3.24 13.68
N ASN A 181 9.30 -2.27 14.13
CA ASN A 181 7.85 -2.39 14.25
C ASN A 181 7.15 -1.67 13.09
N LYS A 182 6.71 -2.44 12.09
CA LYS A 182 6.04 -1.94 10.89
C LYS A 182 4.90 -0.96 11.21
N ALA A 183 4.00 -1.35 12.13
CA ALA A 183 2.80 -0.58 12.41
C ALA A 183 3.07 0.76 13.11
N LEU A 184 4.07 0.80 13.98
CA LEU A 184 4.43 2.00 14.73
C LEU A 184 5.51 2.79 14.02
N GLU A 185 6.71 2.21 13.86
CA GLU A 185 7.87 2.94 13.33
C GLU A 185 7.70 3.25 11.84
N GLY A 186 7.08 2.34 11.06
CA GLY A 186 6.82 2.59 9.63
C GLY A 186 6.00 3.85 9.38
N ASN A 187 4.94 4.05 10.16
CA ASN A 187 4.12 5.25 10.03
C ASN A 187 4.81 6.53 10.54
N LEU A 188 5.60 6.44 11.62
CA LEU A 188 6.39 7.57 12.10
C LEU A 188 7.47 7.99 11.10
N ILE A 189 8.16 7.01 10.51
CA ILE A 189 9.13 7.24 9.43
C ILE A 189 8.45 7.90 8.23
N ALA A 190 7.29 7.40 7.80
CA ALA A 190 6.54 7.99 6.70
C ALA A 190 6.13 9.45 6.96
N LEU A 191 5.67 9.76 8.18
CA LEU A 191 5.33 11.12 8.60
C LEU A 191 6.53 12.06 8.51
N GLU A 192 7.71 11.62 8.95
CA GLU A 192 8.95 12.40 8.88
C GLU A 192 9.37 12.64 7.43
N ILE A 193 9.23 11.63 6.55
CA ILE A 193 9.48 11.77 5.11
C ILE A 193 8.52 12.78 4.49
N GLY A 194 7.24 12.70 4.83
CA GLY A 194 6.18 13.53 4.29
C GLY A 194 5.67 13.08 2.93
N ILE A 195 4.36 13.28 2.69
CA ILE A 195 3.67 12.79 1.51
C ILE A 195 4.25 13.30 0.19
N ASN A 196 4.71 14.55 0.14
CA ASN A 196 5.23 15.15 -1.09
C ASN A 196 6.53 14.47 -1.56
N ALA A 197 7.43 14.10 -0.64
CA ALA A 197 8.65 13.37 -0.98
C ALA A 197 8.33 11.95 -1.48
N ILE A 198 7.34 11.29 -0.89
CA ILE A 198 6.87 9.99 -1.35
C ILE A 198 6.29 10.10 -2.78
N LEU A 199 5.41 11.05 -3.04
CA LEU A 199 4.81 11.28 -4.36
C LEU A 199 5.85 11.64 -5.42
N GLU A 200 6.90 12.39 -5.06
CA GLU A 200 7.99 12.74 -5.98
C GLU A 200 8.82 11.52 -6.38
N LYS A 201 9.08 10.60 -5.44
CA LYS A 201 9.97 9.45 -5.63
C LYS A 201 9.26 8.18 -6.08
N CYS A 202 7.95 8.09 -5.87
CA CYS A 202 7.14 6.92 -6.19
C CYS A 202 6.10 7.29 -7.25
N PRO A 203 6.46 7.29 -8.55
CA PRO A 203 5.61 7.77 -9.63
C PRO A 203 4.34 6.93 -9.83
N ARG A 204 4.31 5.71 -9.30
CA ARG A 204 3.13 4.86 -9.34
C ARG A 204 2.17 5.16 -8.16
N PHE A 205 2.71 5.50 -6.98
CA PHE A 205 1.93 5.87 -5.81
C PHE A 205 1.24 7.22 -6.02
#